data_f2bf2897434debba40297cc31f9a84eb
#
_entry.id   f2bf2897434debba40297cc31f9a84eb
#
_cell.length_a   1.000
_cell.length_b   1.000
_cell.length_c   1.000
_cell.angle_alpha   90.00
_cell.angle_beta   90.00
_cell.angle_gamma   90.00
#
_symmetry.space_group_name_H-M   'P 1'
#
loop_
_entity.id
_entity.type
_entity.pdbx_description
1 polymer ?
#
loop_
_entity_poly.entity_id
_entity_poly.type
_entity_poly.pdbx_seq_one_letter_code
_entity_poly.pdbx_strand_id
1 'polypeptide(L)'
;KLILPYILLSNSCIRLVHTNVYICSTFHKFYMGKIDRMYDTIEGKIKRSDNVLTNSKEVEQLIERSILVGVNLKHDAHFDYTMEELTNLAEALNVQVVGCVTQNLERVTPSHYVGTGKIEEIKALYEETDANLIIFNDELSPSQIRNLERDLQCKVIDRTMLILDIFSRRAKTREAQLQVELAQLQYMLPRLVGLHASLSRQGGGTGGGFKNRGAGETKLELDRRKIEDQIAKIKRDLETVKEQRETQRKQRRKNNMPVVSIVGYTNAGKSTIMNQMLAHANQEEDKQVFEKDMLFATLETSVRNIELADNKTFLLTDTVGFVSKLPHHLVKAFRSTLEEARDADLLLHVVDVSNPEYKFMMDVTNETLKAVGVENIPTIYVYNKSDLANVQYPLVSGDNIWISAKRAIGLTELIDVIRKQLFADYIRCEMLIPYDKGSVVSYLNETATIFNMSYEEEGTLLDLELKQEDFNKYEQYSVK
;
A
#
# COMPACT_ATOMS: atom_id res chain seq x y z
N LYS A 1 -37.53 -1.68 53.44
CA LYS A 1 -36.37 -1.98 54.30
C LYS A 1 -35.74 -3.27 53.83
N LEU A 2 -34.75 -3.17 52.97
CA LEU A 2 -33.69 -4.15 52.82
C LEU A 2 -32.58 -3.46 52.01
N ILE A 3 -31.49 -3.31 52.67
CA ILE A 3 -30.24 -2.65 52.28
C ILE A 3 -29.50 -3.64 51.37
N LEU A 4 -29.21 -3.20 50.14
CA LEU A 4 -28.24 -3.86 49.28
C LEU A 4 -26.83 -3.28 49.56
N PRO A 5 -25.82 -4.10 49.78
CA PRO A 5 -24.46 -3.61 49.84
C PRO A 5 -23.87 -3.47 48.43
N TYR A 6 -23.31 -2.33 48.16
CA TYR A 6 -22.36 -2.07 47.08
C TYR A 6 -21.17 -3.00 47.18
N ILE A 7 -20.96 -3.83 46.19
CA ILE A 7 -19.70 -4.56 46.01
C ILE A 7 -18.89 -3.78 44.99
N LEU A 8 -17.88 -3.11 45.45
CA LEU A 8 -16.74 -2.63 44.64
C LEU A 8 -16.02 -3.85 44.04
N LEU A 9 -16.14 -4.05 42.75
CA LEU A 9 -15.30 -4.96 42.01
C LEU A 9 -14.00 -4.26 41.68
N SER A 10 -13.03 -4.45 42.58
CA SER A 10 -11.62 -4.23 42.26
C SER A 10 -11.15 -5.27 41.23
N ASN A 11 -10.35 -4.80 40.27
CA ASN A 11 -9.63 -5.62 39.31
C ASN A 11 -8.77 -6.66 40.01
N SER A 12 -9.30 -7.86 40.17
CA SER A 12 -8.54 -9.03 40.57
C SER A 12 -9.01 -10.21 39.74
N CYS A 13 -8.10 -10.73 38.95
CA CYS A 13 -8.25 -11.95 38.17
C CYS A 13 -8.84 -13.05 39.04
N ILE A 14 -10.04 -13.50 38.74
CA ILE A 14 -10.53 -14.77 39.24
C ILE A 14 -9.82 -15.85 38.44
N ARG A 15 -8.82 -16.46 39.06
CA ARG A 15 -8.28 -17.77 38.69
C ARG A 15 -9.35 -18.81 38.98
N LEU A 16 -10.07 -19.24 37.96
CA LEU A 16 -10.85 -20.48 38.00
C LEU A 16 -10.35 -21.41 36.90
N VAL A 17 -9.81 -22.51 37.33
CA VAL A 17 -9.32 -23.67 36.59
C VAL A 17 -10.44 -24.25 35.74
N HIS A 18 -10.55 -23.75 34.47
CA HIS A 18 -11.10 -24.44 33.31
C HIS A 18 -10.60 -23.77 32.05
N THR A 19 -9.34 -24.08 31.72
CA THR A 19 -8.45 -23.29 30.91
C THR A 19 -8.53 -23.53 29.39
N ASN A 20 -9.50 -24.20 28.83
CA ASN A 20 -9.47 -24.58 27.41
C ASN A 20 -10.55 -24.00 26.52
N VAL A 21 -11.51 -23.21 27.07
CA VAL A 21 -12.60 -22.65 26.26
C VAL A 21 -12.38 -21.17 25.92
N TYR A 22 -11.53 -20.45 26.65
CA TYR A 22 -11.40 -19.01 26.54
C TYR A 22 -10.51 -18.55 25.36
N ILE A 23 -9.50 -19.31 24.96
CA ILE A 23 -8.58 -18.90 23.87
C ILE A 23 -9.26 -18.96 22.51
N CYS A 24 -10.10 -19.99 22.30
CA CYS A 24 -10.90 -20.10 21.08
C CYS A 24 -12.00 -19.03 20.99
N SER A 25 -12.57 -18.60 22.14
CA SER A 25 -13.64 -17.60 22.18
C SER A 25 -13.14 -16.17 21.97
N THR A 26 -11.91 -15.84 22.36
CA THR A 26 -11.36 -14.48 22.22
C THR A 26 -10.91 -14.22 20.79
N PHE A 27 -10.29 -15.19 20.16
CA PHE A 27 -9.95 -15.12 18.72
C PHE A 27 -11.23 -15.13 17.86
N HIS A 28 -12.17 -15.99 18.19
CA HIS A 28 -13.48 -16.04 17.54
C HIS A 28 -14.28 -14.75 17.79
N LYS A 29 -14.29 -14.19 19.01
CA LYS A 29 -14.98 -12.92 19.32
C LYS A 29 -14.32 -11.71 18.68
N PHE A 30 -12.99 -11.66 18.57
CA PHE A 30 -12.32 -10.53 17.96
C PHE A 30 -12.54 -10.48 16.43
N TYR A 31 -12.47 -11.64 15.76
CA TYR A 31 -12.67 -11.71 14.31
C TYR A 31 -14.13 -11.85 13.91
N MET A 32 -14.92 -12.62 14.63
CA MET A 32 -16.37 -12.67 14.40
C MET A 32 -17.05 -11.36 14.85
N GLY A 33 -16.59 -10.71 15.89
CA GLY A 33 -17.07 -9.37 16.25
C GLY A 33 -16.67 -8.27 15.24
N LYS A 34 -15.67 -8.49 14.39
CA LYS A 34 -15.39 -7.64 13.21
C LYS A 34 -16.28 -8.02 12.02
N ILE A 35 -16.55 -9.31 11.85
CA ILE A 35 -17.49 -9.84 10.86
C ILE A 35 -18.93 -9.47 11.25
N ASP A 36 -19.32 -9.61 12.52
CA ASP A 36 -20.64 -9.22 13.01
C ASP A 36 -20.86 -7.70 12.95
N ARG A 37 -19.84 -6.88 13.25
CA ARG A 37 -19.90 -5.41 13.03
C ARG A 37 -20.00 -5.02 11.56
N MET A 38 -19.45 -5.84 10.66
CA MET A 38 -19.63 -5.66 9.22
C MET A 38 -21.04 -6.02 8.76
N TYR A 39 -21.68 -7.05 9.37
CA TYR A 39 -23.09 -7.40 9.15
C TYR A 39 -24.04 -6.36 9.76
N ASP A 40 -23.79 -5.90 10.98
CA ASP A 40 -24.59 -4.85 11.64
C ASP A 40 -24.55 -3.52 10.86
N THR A 41 -23.47 -3.23 10.14
CA THR A 41 -23.37 -2.04 9.28
C THR A 41 -24.24 -2.17 8.03
N ILE A 42 -24.55 -3.38 7.58
CA ILE A 42 -25.43 -3.66 6.43
C ILE A 42 -26.91 -3.71 6.88
N GLU A 43 -27.22 -4.28 8.04
CA GLU A 43 -28.59 -4.30 8.61
C GLU A 43 -28.96 -2.99 9.34
N GLY A 44 -27.99 -2.26 9.88
CA GLY A 44 -28.21 -1.02 10.65
C GLY A 44 -28.69 0.19 9.85
N LYS A 45 -28.88 0.08 8.51
CA LYS A 45 -29.53 1.12 7.70
C LYS A 45 -31.05 1.07 7.70
N ILE A 46 -31.70 0.12 8.38
CA ILE A 46 -33.17 -0.06 8.34
C ILE A 46 -33.87 0.35 9.64
N LYS A 47 -33.19 0.62 10.74
CA LYS A 47 -33.86 1.14 11.95
C LYS A 47 -33.14 2.38 12.51
N ARG A 48 -33.51 3.53 12.01
CA ARG A 48 -33.43 4.80 12.77
C ARG A 48 -34.73 4.96 13.53
N SER A 49 -34.67 4.99 14.84
CA SER A 49 -35.22 6.05 15.67
C SER A 49 -34.97 5.78 17.16
N ASP A 50 -34.55 6.87 17.80
CA ASP A 50 -34.73 7.23 19.20
C ASP A 50 -33.89 6.55 20.28
N ASN A 51 -32.83 7.20 20.68
CA ASN A 51 -32.57 7.87 21.93
C ASN A 51 -31.08 8.12 22.16
N VAL A 52 -30.77 9.38 21.97
CA VAL A 52 -29.51 10.00 22.41
C VAL A 52 -29.52 10.06 23.93
N LEU A 53 -28.62 9.34 24.57
CA LEU A 53 -28.11 9.68 25.88
C LEU A 53 -26.59 9.73 25.80
N THR A 54 -26.11 10.94 25.71
CA THR A 54 -24.73 11.37 25.93
C THR A 54 -24.20 10.82 27.25
N ASN A 55 -23.23 9.93 27.18
CA ASN A 55 -22.25 9.74 28.22
C ASN A 55 -20.86 9.72 27.56
N SER A 56 -20.28 10.91 27.51
CA SER A 56 -18.86 11.13 27.29
C SER A 56 -18.08 10.55 28.49
N LYS A 57 -17.80 9.27 28.46
CA LYS A 57 -16.66 8.70 29.15
C LYS A 57 -15.65 8.42 28.06
N GLU A 58 -14.52 9.12 28.13
CA GLU A 58 -13.32 8.87 27.42
C GLU A 58 -13.10 7.37 27.31
N VAL A 59 -13.28 6.85 26.11
CA VAL A 59 -12.71 5.55 25.75
C VAL A 59 -11.22 5.86 25.66
N GLU A 60 -10.49 5.68 26.76
CA GLU A 60 -9.04 5.49 26.71
C GLU A 60 -8.83 4.43 25.65
N GLN A 61 -8.38 4.82 24.47
CA GLN A 61 -7.89 3.89 23.48
C GLN A 61 -6.75 3.16 24.17
N LEU A 62 -7.00 1.92 24.57
CA LEU A 62 -5.97 1.03 25.09
C LEU A 62 -4.87 0.99 24.04
N ILE A 63 -3.79 1.70 24.32
CA ILE A 63 -2.61 1.71 23.44
C ILE A 63 -2.11 0.28 23.40
N GLU A 64 -2.12 -0.35 22.23
CA GLU A 64 -1.55 -1.69 22.06
C GLU A 64 -0.05 -1.59 22.30
N ARG A 65 0.48 -2.42 23.23
CA ARG A 65 1.90 -2.49 23.57
C ARG A 65 2.47 -3.77 23.03
N SER A 66 3.49 -3.69 22.20
CA SER A 66 4.01 -4.85 21.49
C SER A 66 5.47 -5.16 21.78
N ILE A 67 5.79 -6.44 21.73
CA ILE A 67 7.15 -6.95 21.62
C ILE A 67 7.38 -7.36 20.17
N LEU A 68 8.47 -6.88 19.59
CA LEU A 68 8.90 -7.28 18.27
C LEU A 68 9.79 -8.51 18.34
N VAL A 69 9.58 -9.46 17.45
CA VAL A 69 10.39 -10.69 17.37
C VAL A 69 10.95 -10.86 15.98
N GLY A 70 12.27 -10.97 15.88
CA GLY A 70 12.96 -11.17 14.61
C GLY A 70 13.91 -12.36 14.63
N VAL A 71 13.98 -13.09 13.51
CA VAL A 71 14.97 -14.15 13.32
C VAL A 71 15.92 -13.72 12.21
N ASN A 72 17.19 -13.54 12.58
CA ASN A 72 18.25 -13.28 11.59
C ASN A 72 18.70 -14.62 10.99
N LEU A 73 18.25 -14.89 9.76
CA LEU A 73 18.60 -16.09 9.03
C LEU A 73 19.89 -15.90 8.27
N LYS A 74 20.85 -16.83 8.50
CA LYS A 74 22.13 -16.87 7.77
C LYS A 74 22.90 -15.53 7.80
N HIS A 75 22.76 -14.77 8.88
CA HIS A 75 23.40 -13.46 9.03
C HIS A 75 23.05 -12.47 7.89
N ASP A 76 21.76 -12.29 7.64
CA ASP A 76 21.25 -11.29 6.70
C ASP A 76 21.79 -9.90 7.07
N ALA A 77 22.51 -9.27 6.14
CA ALA A 77 23.12 -7.95 6.35
C ALA A 77 22.09 -6.84 6.59
N HIS A 78 20.86 -7.01 6.08
CA HIS A 78 19.79 -6.03 6.20
C HIS A 78 18.81 -6.31 7.34
N PHE A 79 19.14 -7.27 8.22
CA PHE A 79 18.26 -7.69 9.31
C PHE A 79 17.90 -6.53 10.25
N ASP A 80 18.89 -5.76 10.70
CA ASP A 80 18.67 -4.65 11.64
C ASP A 80 17.77 -3.58 11.01
N TYR A 81 17.97 -3.26 9.73
CA TYR A 81 17.10 -2.36 8.99
C TYR A 81 15.64 -2.89 8.92
N THR A 82 15.45 -4.19 8.66
CA THR A 82 14.09 -4.77 8.60
C THR A 82 13.39 -4.76 9.96
N MET A 83 14.12 -4.81 11.07
CA MET A 83 13.59 -4.67 12.44
C MET A 83 13.21 -3.22 12.76
N GLU A 84 14.03 -2.25 12.35
CA GLU A 84 13.68 -0.82 12.43
C GLU A 84 12.42 -0.51 11.61
N GLU A 85 12.35 -1.03 10.39
CA GLU A 85 11.15 -0.89 9.55
C GLU A 85 9.91 -1.50 10.20
N LEU A 86 10.04 -2.66 10.89
CA LEU A 86 8.93 -3.27 11.64
C LEU A 86 8.46 -2.35 12.78
N THR A 87 9.38 -1.66 13.45
CA THR A 87 9.06 -0.67 14.48
C THR A 87 8.21 0.47 13.87
N ASN A 88 8.66 1.03 12.74
CA ASN A 88 7.93 2.09 12.04
C ASN A 88 6.56 1.63 11.53
N LEU A 89 6.41 0.35 11.13
CA LEU A 89 5.12 -0.25 10.76
C LEU A 89 4.18 -0.36 11.98
N ALA A 90 4.69 -0.75 13.15
CA ALA A 90 3.89 -0.81 14.37
C ALA A 90 3.42 0.59 14.80
N GLU A 91 4.30 1.59 14.76
CA GLU A 91 3.97 2.99 15.05
C GLU A 91 2.92 3.57 14.10
N ALA A 92 2.94 3.16 12.81
CA ALA A 92 1.92 3.57 11.84
C ALA A 92 0.48 3.13 12.23
N LEU A 93 0.35 2.16 13.13
CA LEU A 93 -0.91 1.70 13.73
C LEU A 93 -1.15 2.24 15.14
N ASN A 94 -0.30 3.14 15.64
CA ASN A 94 -0.27 3.62 17.02
C ASN A 94 -0.05 2.46 18.05
N VAL A 95 0.73 1.46 17.66
CA VAL A 95 1.17 0.37 18.53
C VAL A 95 2.51 0.77 19.15
N GLN A 96 2.58 0.82 20.46
CA GLN A 96 3.80 1.14 21.19
C GLN A 96 4.73 -0.08 21.24
N VAL A 97 5.95 0.04 20.76
CA VAL A 97 6.97 -1.01 20.89
C VAL A 97 7.64 -0.88 22.25
N VAL A 98 7.50 -1.89 23.09
CA VAL A 98 8.04 -1.91 24.47
C VAL A 98 9.21 -2.86 24.65
N GLY A 99 9.50 -3.70 23.66
CA GLY A 99 10.62 -4.61 23.68
C GLY A 99 10.92 -5.20 22.30
N CYS A 100 12.12 -5.72 22.15
CA CYS A 100 12.58 -6.38 20.93
C CYS A 100 13.39 -7.62 21.31
N VAL A 101 13.07 -8.75 20.68
CA VAL A 101 13.77 -10.03 20.87
C VAL A 101 14.23 -10.55 19.53
N THR A 102 15.54 -10.80 19.42
CA THR A 102 16.13 -11.31 18.17
C THR A 102 16.83 -12.65 18.38
N GLN A 103 16.92 -13.44 17.34
CA GLN A 103 17.61 -14.72 17.34
C GLN A 103 18.34 -14.96 16.02
N ASN A 104 19.61 -15.40 16.08
CA ASN A 104 20.35 -15.85 14.92
C ASN A 104 20.11 -17.35 14.72
N LEU A 105 19.65 -17.76 13.54
CA LEU A 105 19.39 -19.16 13.19
C LEU A 105 19.84 -19.45 11.76
N GLU A 106 20.36 -20.65 11.54
CA GLU A 106 20.60 -21.19 10.20
C GLU A 106 19.26 -21.55 9.49
N ARG A 107 18.28 -22.04 10.27
CA ARG A 107 16.95 -22.43 9.80
C ARG A 107 15.92 -22.16 10.88
N VAL A 108 14.75 -21.69 10.46
CA VAL A 108 13.60 -21.48 11.36
C VAL A 108 13.09 -22.81 11.91
N THR A 109 12.60 -22.76 13.14
CA THR A 109 11.96 -23.91 13.76
C THR A 109 10.58 -24.13 13.11
N PRO A 110 10.27 -25.31 12.56
CA PRO A 110 9.01 -25.55 11.85
C PRO A 110 7.76 -25.34 12.73
N SER A 111 7.85 -25.62 14.03
CA SER A 111 6.74 -25.56 14.96
C SER A 111 6.46 -24.17 15.51
N HIS A 112 7.48 -23.35 15.80
CA HIS A 112 7.36 -22.08 16.53
C HIS A 112 8.11 -20.92 15.89
N TYR A 113 8.78 -21.14 14.75
CA TYR A 113 9.63 -20.17 14.07
C TYR A 113 10.95 -19.87 14.82
N VAL A 114 10.90 -19.70 16.14
CA VAL A 114 12.04 -19.49 17.06
C VAL A 114 12.36 -20.78 17.85
N GLY A 115 13.51 -20.83 18.48
CA GLY A 115 13.90 -21.91 19.39
C GLY A 115 13.13 -21.86 20.72
N THR A 116 13.05 -23.00 21.42
CA THR A 116 12.29 -23.12 22.69
C THR A 116 12.79 -22.17 23.78
N GLY A 117 14.12 -22.05 23.97
CA GLY A 117 14.68 -21.09 24.93
C GLY A 117 14.32 -19.62 24.60
N LYS A 118 14.12 -19.29 23.34
CA LYS A 118 13.70 -17.95 22.95
C LYS A 118 12.20 -17.70 23.28
N ILE A 119 11.36 -18.72 23.27
CA ILE A 119 9.96 -18.64 23.70
C ILE A 119 9.89 -18.25 25.19
N GLU A 120 10.73 -18.85 26.03
CA GLU A 120 10.81 -18.51 27.46
C GLU A 120 11.24 -17.05 27.68
N GLU A 121 12.22 -16.58 26.89
CA GLU A 121 12.69 -15.18 26.95
C GLU A 121 11.59 -14.20 26.52
N ILE A 122 10.88 -14.49 25.42
CA ILE A 122 9.75 -13.69 24.97
C ILE A 122 8.65 -13.64 26.04
N LYS A 123 8.35 -14.78 26.68
CA LYS A 123 7.35 -14.87 27.73
C LYS A 123 7.74 -14.04 28.96
N ALA A 124 8.98 -14.13 29.41
CA ALA A 124 9.48 -13.33 30.51
C ALA A 124 9.37 -11.83 30.23
N LEU A 125 9.79 -11.39 29.03
CA LEU A 125 9.69 -9.99 28.63
C LEU A 125 8.23 -9.54 28.50
N TYR A 126 7.33 -10.40 28.02
CA TYR A 126 5.90 -10.13 27.93
C TYR A 126 5.26 -9.87 29.30
N GLU A 127 5.64 -10.68 30.31
CA GLU A 127 5.14 -10.52 31.69
C GLU A 127 5.73 -9.27 32.36
N GLU A 128 7.00 -8.90 32.05
CA GLU A 128 7.68 -7.74 32.62
C GLU A 128 7.17 -6.40 32.06
N THR A 129 6.81 -6.35 30.77
CA THR A 129 6.55 -5.09 30.05
C THR A 129 5.08 -4.74 29.91
N ASP A 130 4.15 -5.50 30.49
CA ASP A 130 2.68 -5.36 30.26
C ASP A 130 2.33 -5.29 28.77
N ALA A 131 3.09 -5.97 27.92
CA ALA A 131 2.78 -6.08 26.52
C ALA A 131 1.47 -6.88 26.33
N ASN A 132 0.70 -6.59 25.29
CA ASN A 132 -0.55 -7.30 24.97
C ASN A 132 -0.53 -7.88 23.55
N LEU A 133 0.58 -7.70 22.83
CA LEU A 133 0.75 -8.11 21.44
C LEU A 133 2.21 -8.53 21.19
N ILE A 134 2.41 -9.58 20.40
CA ILE A 134 3.72 -9.95 19.88
C ILE A 134 3.68 -9.90 18.35
N ILE A 135 4.68 -9.25 17.74
CA ILE A 135 4.75 -9.04 16.29
C ILE A 135 6.02 -9.67 15.76
N PHE A 136 5.89 -10.62 14.84
CA PHE A 136 7.01 -11.26 14.16
C PHE A 136 7.38 -10.52 12.88
N ASN A 137 8.68 -10.40 12.61
CA ASN A 137 9.23 -9.70 11.45
C ASN A 137 9.06 -10.45 10.11
N ASP A 138 8.65 -11.70 10.17
CA ASP A 138 8.49 -12.57 9.00
C ASP A 138 7.07 -13.15 8.99
N GLU A 139 6.63 -13.64 7.81
CA GLU A 139 5.36 -14.32 7.69
C GLU A 139 5.38 -15.67 8.43
N LEU A 140 4.38 -15.89 9.28
CA LEU A 140 4.22 -17.13 10.04
C LEU A 140 3.19 -18.05 9.39
N SER A 141 3.47 -19.34 9.43
CA SER A 141 2.48 -20.34 9.07
C SER A 141 1.33 -20.39 10.09
N PRO A 142 0.12 -20.83 9.68
CA PRO A 142 -1.01 -20.97 10.60
C PRO A 142 -0.73 -21.87 11.82
N SER A 143 0.15 -22.88 11.67
CA SER A 143 0.57 -23.77 12.74
C SER A 143 1.52 -23.09 13.72
N GLN A 144 2.44 -22.26 13.22
CA GLN A 144 3.36 -21.50 14.07
C GLN A 144 2.62 -20.47 14.92
N ILE A 145 1.70 -19.69 14.34
CA ILE A 145 0.87 -18.74 15.10
C ILE A 145 0.12 -19.45 16.23
N ARG A 146 -0.55 -20.56 15.95
CA ARG A 146 -1.29 -21.31 16.99
C ARG A 146 -0.39 -21.83 18.10
N ASN A 147 0.76 -22.39 17.74
CA ASN A 147 1.68 -22.92 18.74
C ASN A 147 2.23 -21.80 19.63
N LEU A 148 2.61 -20.68 19.02
CA LEU A 148 3.09 -19.50 19.74
C LEU A 148 2.01 -18.91 20.65
N GLU A 149 0.79 -18.72 20.16
CA GLU A 149 -0.32 -18.20 20.99
C GLU A 149 -0.67 -19.12 22.16
N ARG A 150 -0.61 -20.45 21.92
CA ARG A 150 -0.85 -21.43 22.97
C ARG A 150 0.22 -21.35 24.06
N ASP A 151 1.50 -21.25 23.67
CA ASP A 151 2.64 -21.35 24.61
C ASP A 151 2.90 -20.01 25.30
N LEU A 152 2.69 -18.88 24.58
CA LEU A 152 2.87 -17.53 25.11
C LEU A 152 1.62 -16.97 25.80
N GLN A 153 0.42 -17.59 25.60
CA GLN A 153 -0.87 -17.14 26.13
C GLN A 153 -1.21 -15.68 25.77
N CYS A 154 -0.76 -15.22 24.60
CA CYS A 154 -0.96 -13.86 24.13
C CYS A 154 -1.31 -13.83 22.64
N LYS A 155 -1.73 -12.67 22.14
CA LYS A 155 -1.99 -12.42 20.72
C LYS A 155 -0.68 -12.35 19.96
N VAL A 156 -0.56 -13.13 18.89
CA VAL A 156 0.59 -13.13 17.98
C VAL A 156 0.14 -12.74 16.59
N ILE A 157 0.79 -11.74 16.02
CA ILE A 157 0.63 -11.38 14.61
C ILE A 157 1.99 -11.41 13.91
N ASP A 158 1.96 -11.48 12.60
CA ASP A 158 3.16 -11.38 11.78
C ASP A 158 3.18 -10.07 10.98
N ARG A 159 4.30 -9.81 10.32
CA ARG A 159 4.49 -8.63 9.47
C ARG A 159 3.39 -8.47 8.41
N THR A 160 2.92 -9.58 7.85
CA THR A 160 1.85 -9.59 6.85
C THR A 160 0.55 -9.04 7.40
N MET A 161 0.13 -9.51 8.58
CA MET A 161 -1.08 -9.03 9.24
C MET A 161 -0.96 -7.56 9.63
N LEU A 162 0.22 -7.14 10.11
CA LEU A 162 0.50 -5.74 10.46
C LEU A 162 0.32 -4.83 9.23
N ILE A 163 0.89 -5.20 8.08
CA ILE A 163 0.75 -4.45 6.82
C ILE A 163 -0.72 -4.41 6.37
N LEU A 164 -1.44 -5.53 6.44
CA LEU A 164 -2.87 -5.59 6.09
C LEU A 164 -3.72 -4.69 6.98
N ASP A 165 -3.41 -4.59 8.27
CA ASP A 165 -4.12 -3.71 9.20
C ASP A 165 -3.83 -2.23 8.90
N ILE A 166 -2.59 -1.87 8.51
CA ILE A 166 -2.26 -0.52 8.02
C ILE A 166 -3.10 -0.20 6.79
N PHE A 167 -3.12 -1.10 5.81
CA PHE A 167 -3.88 -0.92 4.58
C PHE A 167 -5.38 -0.79 4.83
N SER A 168 -5.94 -1.59 5.75
CA SER A 168 -7.35 -1.51 6.13
C SER A 168 -7.74 -0.15 6.70
N ARG A 169 -6.84 0.48 7.47
CA ARG A 169 -7.06 1.84 8.02
C ARG A 169 -6.87 2.95 6.99
N ARG A 170 -6.09 2.70 5.91
CA ARG A 170 -5.76 3.69 4.87
C ARG A 170 -6.67 3.64 3.67
N ALA A 171 -7.31 2.52 3.38
CA ALA A 171 -8.19 2.35 2.23
C ALA A 171 -9.43 3.24 2.33
N LYS A 172 -9.52 4.25 1.46
CA LYS A 172 -10.65 5.20 1.41
C LYS A 172 -11.58 4.91 0.24
N THR A 173 -11.03 4.51 -0.91
CA THR A 173 -11.82 4.18 -2.09
C THR A 173 -12.46 2.78 -1.98
N ARG A 174 -13.59 2.59 -2.65
CA ARG A 174 -14.28 1.31 -2.68
C ARG A 174 -13.39 0.19 -3.22
N GLU A 175 -12.58 0.50 -4.22
CA GLU A 175 -11.65 -0.48 -4.80
C GLU A 175 -10.56 -0.90 -3.81
N ALA A 176 -9.86 0.07 -3.18
CA ALA A 176 -8.84 -0.22 -2.20
C ALA A 176 -9.41 -1.02 -1.01
N GLN A 177 -10.61 -0.68 -0.56
CA GLN A 177 -11.31 -1.44 0.49
C GLN A 177 -11.56 -2.90 0.07
N LEU A 178 -12.07 -3.13 -1.15
CA LEU A 178 -12.29 -4.48 -1.67
C LEU A 178 -11.00 -5.28 -1.82
N GLN A 179 -9.91 -4.63 -2.27
CA GLN A 179 -8.60 -5.28 -2.42
C GLN A 179 -8.02 -5.70 -1.07
N VAL A 180 -8.07 -4.79 -0.07
CA VAL A 180 -7.60 -5.08 1.28
C VAL A 180 -8.45 -6.17 1.93
N GLU A 181 -9.77 -6.09 1.82
CA GLU A 181 -10.68 -7.10 2.34
C GLU A 181 -10.41 -8.48 1.70
N LEU A 182 -10.23 -8.53 0.38
CA LEU A 182 -9.85 -9.75 -0.33
C LEU A 182 -8.55 -10.34 0.23
N ALA A 183 -7.52 -9.52 0.39
CA ALA A 183 -6.23 -9.94 0.89
C ALA A 183 -6.32 -10.44 2.34
N GLN A 184 -7.06 -9.75 3.21
CA GLN A 184 -7.32 -10.17 4.59
C GLN A 184 -8.05 -11.53 4.64
N LEU A 185 -9.10 -11.71 3.86
CA LEU A 185 -9.85 -12.96 3.81
C LEU A 185 -8.99 -14.12 3.28
N GLN A 186 -8.19 -13.89 2.25
CA GLN A 186 -7.27 -14.90 1.71
C GLN A 186 -6.17 -15.28 2.71
N TYR A 187 -5.65 -14.31 3.45
CA TYR A 187 -4.67 -14.55 4.51
C TYR A 187 -5.27 -15.32 5.68
N MET A 188 -6.52 -15.04 6.03
CA MET A 188 -7.23 -15.65 7.16
C MET A 188 -7.73 -17.06 6.86
N LEU A 189 -8.15 -17.35 5.63
CA LEU A 189 -8.79 -18.62 5.27
C LEU A 189 -7.97 -19.85 5.68
N PRO A 190 -6.66 -19.99 5.37
CA PRO A 190 -5.87 -21.14 5.81
C PRO A 190 -5.66 -21.18 7.33
N ARG A 191 -5.73 -20.05 8.01
CA ARG A 191 -5.60 -19.94 9.48
C ARG A 191 -6.81 -20.47 10.20
N LEU A 192 -8.00 -20.29 9.66
CA LEU A 192 -9.26 -20.87 10.18
C LEU A 192 -9.30 -22.40 10.04
N VAL A 193 -8.85 -22.93 8.91
CA VAL A 193 -8.79 -24.39 8.68
C VAL A 193 -7.87 -25.08 9.69
N GLY A 194 -6.78 -24.41 10.06
CA GLY A 194 -5.85 -24.95 11.05
C GLY A 194 -6.38 -25.02 12.48
N LEU A 195 -7.29 -24.14 12.89
CA LEU A 195 -7.96 -24.17 14.20
C LEU A 195 -8.81 -25.43 14.36
N HIS A 196 -9.43 -25.91 13.30
CA HIS A 196 -10.27 -27.11 13.30
C HIS A 196 -9.52 -28.40 13.62
N ALA A 197 -8.35 -28.59 13.03
CA ALA A 197 -7.55 -29.80 13.23
C ALA A 197 -7.05 -29.98 14.69
N SER A 198 -6.93 -28.89 15.45
CA SER A 198 -6.56 -28.94 16.86
C SER A 198 -7.77 -29.27 17.78
N LEU A 199 -8.93 -28.71 17.48
CA LEU A 199 -10.17 -28.96 18.25
C LEU A 199 -10.67 -30.41 18.08
N SER A 200 -10.54 -30.98 16.87
CA SER A 200 -10.92 -32.36 16.62
C SER A 200 -10.01 -33.39 17.30
N ARG A 201 -8.73 -33.07 17.51
CA ARG A 201 -7.76 -33.93 18.22
C ARG A 201 -7.91 -33.88 19.73
N GLN A 202 -8.34 -32.77 20.32
CA GLN A 202 -8.60 -32.65 21.76
C GLN A 202 -9.90 -33.30 22.20
N GLY A 203 -10.84 -33.52 21.29
CA GLY A 203 -12.10 -34.25 21.58
C GLY A 203 -11.97 -35.77 21.67
N GLY A 204 -10.76 -36.34 21.61
CA GLY A 204 -10.46 -37.77 21.65
C GLY A 204 -10.36 -38.42 23.06
N GLY A 205 -10.79 -37.73 24.13
CA GLY A 205 -10.88 -38.29 25.48
C GLY A 205 -12.10 -39.22 25.62
N THR A 206 -11.81 -40.48 25.99
CA THR A 206 -12.73 -41.58 26.35
C THR A 206 -14.02 -41.14 27.01
N GLY A 207 -15.15 -41.30 26.30
CA GLY A 207 -16.47 -41.16 26.91
C GLY A 207 -17.59 -40.94 25.89
N GLY A 208 -18.38 -41.98 25.64
CA GLY A 208 -19.44 -42.08 24.66
C GLY A 208 -20.30 -40.84 24.41
N GLY A 209 -20.42 -40.45 23.19
CA GLY A 209 -21.34 -39.41 22.76
C GLY A 209 -21.18 -38.96 21.33
N PHE A 210 -21.77 -39.65 20.41
CA PHE A 210 -21.79 -39.36 18.95
C PHE A 210 -22.39 -38.00 18.56
N LYS A 211 -22.88 -37.20 19.51
CA LYS A 211 -23.65 -35.98 19.25
C LYS A 211 -22.83 -34.67 19.14
N ASN A 212 -21.59 -34.61 19.66
CA ASN A 212 -20.86 -33.35 19.70
C ASN A 212 -19.82 -33.16 18.58
N ARG A 213 -19.47 -34.21 17.82
CA ARG A 213 -18.51 -34.11 16.71
C ARG A 213 -19.08 -33.39 15.49
N GLY A 214 -20.38 -33.50 15.22
CA GLY A 214 -20.99 -32.91 14.05
C GLY A 214 -21.29 -31.41 14.14
N ALA A 215 -21.50 -30.86 15.34
CA ALA A 215 -21.92 -29.45 15.48
C ALA A 215 -20.74 -28.44 15.38
N GLY A 216 -19.56 -28.84 15.85
CA GLY A 216 -18.34 -27.99 15.74
C GLY A 216 -17.72 -28.03 14.34
N GLU A 217 -17.75 -29.22 13.70
CA GLU A 217 -17.30 -29.39 12.30
C GLU A 217 -18.21 -28.61 11.35
N THR A 218 -19.53 -28.73 11.50
CA THR A 218 -20.48 -27.99 10.65
C THR A 218 -20.35 -26.47 10.79
N LYS A 219 -20.10 -25.94 12.01
CA LYS A 219 -19.98 -24.50 12.20
C LYS A 219 -18.76 -23.91 11.49
N LEU A 220 -17.59 -24.55 11.66
CA LEU A 220 -16.35 -24.08 11.00
C LEU A 220 -16.39 -24.27 9.48
N GLU A 221 -17.03 -25.33 9.00
CA GLU A 221 -17.21 -25.53 7.56
C GLU A 221 -18.18 -24.49 6.98
N LEU A 222 -19.22 -24.11 7.71
CA LEU A 222 -20.12 -23.02 7.34
C LEU A 222 -19.39 -21.67 7.32
N ASP A 223 -18.55 -21.39 8.32
CA ASP A 223 -17.76 -20.16 8.37
C ASP A 223 -16.72 -20.11 7.23
N ARG A 224 -16.07 -21.23 6.91
CA ARG A 224 -15.21 -21.36 5.75
C ARG A 224 -15.95 -21.06 4.44
N ARG A 225 -17.12 -21.67 4.23
CA ARG A 225 -17.95 -21.45 3.03
C ARG A 225 -18.37 -19.99 2.91
N LYS A 226 -18.78 -19.37 4.00
CA LYS A 226 -19.11 -17.92 4.00
C LYS A 226 -17.94 -17.06 3.54
N ILE A 227 -16.72 -17.35 4.01
CA ILE A 227 -15.52 -16.62 3.60
C ILE A 227 -15.20 -16.90 2.14
N GLU A 228 -15.30 -18.13 1.66
CA GLU A 228 -15.10 -18.48 0.25
C GLU A 228 -16.14 -17.78 -0.64
N ASP A 229 -17.40 -17.69 -0.22
CA ASP A 229 -18.46 -16.96 -0.91
C ASP A 229 -18.20 -15.45 -0.94
N GLN A 230 -17.71 -14.87 0.18
CA GLN A 230 -17.29 -13.47 0.22
C GLN A 230 -16.12 -13.20 -0.71
N ILE A 231 -15.09 -14.05 -0.70
CA ILE A 231 -13.95 -13.95 -1.64
C ILE A 231 -14.45 -13.99 -3.08
N ALA A 232 -15.38 -14.89 -3.42
CA ALA A 232 -15.94 -15.01 -4.75
C ALA A 232 -16.75 -13.76 -5.16
N LYS A 233 -17.50 -13.17 -4.21
CA LYS A 233 -18.25 -11.92 -4.44
C LYS A 233 -17.31 -10.75 -4.67
N ILE A 234 -16.32 -10.56 -3.80
CA ILE A 234 -15.35 -9.45 -3.89
C ILE A 234 -14.57 -9.52 -5.21
N LYS A 235 -14.17 -10.73 -5.65
CA LYS A 235 -13.49 -10.89 -6.95
C LYS A 235 -14.36 -10.42 -8.12
N ARG A 236 -15.67 -10.71 -8.09
CA ARG A 236 -16.60 -10.22 -9.14
C ARG A 236 -16.77 -8.70 -9.10
N ASP A 237 -16.88 -8.14 -7.89
CA ASP A 237 -16.98 -6.69 -7.72
C ASP A 237 -15.71 -5.98 -8.24
N LEU A 238 -14.52 -6.55 -7.97
CA LEU A 238 -13.24 -6.02 -8.47
C LEU A 238 -13.10 -6.14 -9.99
N GLU A 239 -13.63 -7.20 -10.62
CA GLU A 239 -13.60 -7.33 -12.08
C GLU A 239 -14.43 -6.22 -12.75
N THR A 240 -15.59 -5.88 -12.18
CA THR A 240 -16.43 -4.76 -12.67
C THR A 240 -15.67 -3.41 -12.58
N VAL A 241 -14.95 -3.18 -11.47
CA VAL A 241 -14.15 -1.97 -11.30
C VAL A 241 -13.01 -1.92 -12.31
N LYS A 242 -12.39 -3.05 -12.60
CA LYS A 242 -11.32 -3.17 -13.60
C LYS A 242 -11.81 -2.81 -14.99
N GLU A 243 -12.98 -3.31 -15.43
CA GLU A 243 -13.58 -2.98 -16.72
C GLU A 243 -13.85 -1.47 -16.88
N GLN A 244 -14.31 -0.81 -15.79
CA GLN A 244 -14.51 0.64 -15.78
C GLN A 244 -13.19 1.39 -15.95
N ARG A 245 -12.12 0.96 -15.28
CA ARG A 245 -10.77 1.54 -15.45
C ARG A 245 -10.23 1.35 -16.85
N GLU A 246 -10.36 0.18 -17.44
CA GLU A 246 -9.92 -0.07 -18.81
C GLU A 246 -10.60 0.86 -19.82
N THR A 247 -11.87 1.16 -19.61
CA THR A 247 -12.61 2.13 -20.42
C THR A 247 -12.03 3.54 -20.28
N GLN A 248 -11.74 3.99 -19.06
CA GLN A 248 -11.08 5.28 -18.82
C GLN A 248 -9.67 5.34 -19.42
N ARG A 249 -8.89 4.26 -19.30
CA ARG A 249 -7.55 4.15 -19.91
C ARG A 249 -7.59 4.23 -21.42
N LYS A 250 -8.58 3.57 -22.07
CA LYS A 250 -8.76 3.66 -23.52
C LYS A 250 -9.04 5.10 -23.98
N GLN A 251 -9.80 5.88 -23.19
CA GLN A 251 -10.02 7.30 -23.48
C GLN A 251 -8.74 8.12 -23.34
N ARG A 252 -7.93 7.89 -22.27
CA ARG A 252 -6.65 8.57 -22.08
C ARG A 252 -5.66 8.30 -23.21
N ARG A 253 -5.56 7.02 -23.67
CA ARG A 253 -4.70 6.65 -24.82
C ARG A 253 -5.15 7.31 -26.11
N LYS A 254 -6.46 7.52 -26.33
CA LYS A 254 -6.96 8.25 -27.52
C LYS A 254 -6.52 9.71 -27.54
N ASN A 255 -6.35 10.33 -26.36
CA ASN A 255 -5.90 11.71 -26.22
C ASN A 255 -4.38 11.86 -26.32
N ASN A 256 -3.63 10.78 -26.58
CA ASN A 256 -2.16 10.77 -26.70
C ASN A 256 -1.42 11.47 -25.54
N MET A 257 -2.00 11.49 -24.33
CA MET A 257 -1.44 12.16 -23.18
C MET A 257 -0.41 11.24 -22.50
N PRO A 258 0.87 11.62 -22.41
CA PRO A 258 1.91 10.80 -21.76
C PRO A 258 1.62 10.60 -20.28
N VAL A 259 2.00 9.44 -19.75
CA VAL A 259 1.81 9.06 -18.35
C VAL A 259 3.16 8.85 -17.68
N VAL A 260 3.40 9.59 -16.60
CA VAL A 260 4.57 9.46 -15.73
C VAL A 260 4.14 8.83 -14.42
N SER A 261 4.75 7.73 -14.02
CA SER A 261 4.42 7.07 -12.75
C SER A 261 5.53 7.20 -11.73
N ILE A 262 5.19 7.70 -10.54
CA ILE A 262 6.12 7.80 -9.41
C ILE A 262 6.11 6.46 -8.68
N VAL A 263 7.27 5.83 -8.58
CA VAL A 263 7.48 4.57 -7.87
C VAL A 263 8.61 4.74 -6.85
N GLY A 264 8.71 3.84 -5.90
CA GLY A 264 9.78 3.87 -4.91
C GLY A 264 9.32 3.39 -3.54
N TYR A 265 10.28 3.26 -2.65
CA TYR A 265 10.07 2.76 -1.30
C TYR A 265 9.12 3.65 -0.48
N THR A 266 8.51 3.12 0.59
CA THR A 266 7.70 3.95 1.50
C THR A 266 8.55 5.05 2.11
N ASN A 267 7.93 6.20 2.33
CA ASN A 267 8.59 7.39 2.90
C ASN A 267 9.77 7.96 2.09
N ALA A 268 9.97 7.57 0.83
CA ALA A 268 11.00 8.16 -0.04
C ALA A 268 10.65 9.60 -0.50
N GLY A 269 9.43 10.07 -0.25
CA GLY A 269 8.96 11.41 -0.59
C GLY A 269 8.21 11.51 -1.93
N LYS A 270 7.58 10.41 -2.39
CA LYS A 270 6.80 10.37 -3.63
C LYS A 270 5.68 11.42 -3.67
N SER A 271 4.83 11.43 -2.66
CA SER A 271 3.70 12.38 -2.56
C SER A 271 4.18 13.83 -2.40
N THR A 272 5.32 14.04 -1.73
CA THR A 272 5.96 15.36 -1.64
C THR A 272 6.38 15.86 -3.02
N ILE A 273 7.02 15.02 -3.84
CA ILE A 273 7.40 15.37 -5.21
C ILE A 273 6.15 15.71 -6.02
N MET A 274 5.09 14.89 -5.95
CA MET A 274 3.84 15.16 -6.66
C MET A 274 3.26 16.52 -6.27
N ASN A 275 3.17 16.82 -4.96
CA ASN A 275 2.64 18.09 -4.47
C ASN A 275 3.49 19.29 -4.91
N GLN A 276 4.80 19.16 -4.89
CA GLN A 276 5.71 20.20 -5.34
C GLN A 276 5.61 20.44 -6.85
N MET A 277 5.43 19.39 -7.65
CA MET A 277 5.20 19.53 -9.09
C MET A 277 3.87 20.21 -9.40
N LEU A 278 2.81 19.92 -8.65
CA LEU A 278 1.52 20.60 -8.75
C LEU A 278 1.63 22.09 -8.39
N ALA A 279 2.34 22.40 -7.31
CA ALA A 279 2.57 23.79 -6.89
C ALA A 279 3.40 24.56 -7.94
N HIS A 280 4.40 23.91 -8.56
CA HIS A 280 5.21 24.52 -9.61
C HIS A 280 4.38 24.80 -10.88
N ALA A 281 3.40 23.96 -11.20
CA ALA A 281 2.47 24.14 -12.31
C ALA A 281 1.33 25.15 -11.99
N ASN A 282 1.39 25.90 -10.90
CA ASN A 282 0.38 26.88 -10.44
C ASN A 282 -1.05 26.30 -10.34
N GLN A 283 -1.18 25.02 -10.00
CA GLN A 283 -2.47 24.36 -9.80
C GLN A 283 -2.95 24.53 -8.36
N GLU A 284 -4.28 24.63 -8.18
CA GLU A 284 -4.94 24.93 -6.90
C GLU A 284 -4.57 23.96 -5.79
N GLU A 285 -4.43 24.46 -4.56
CA GLU A 285 -4.08 23.70 -3.35
C GLU A 285 -5.05 22.53 -3.06
N ASP A 286 -6.32 22.63 -3.47
CA ASP A 286 -7.33 21.58 -3.27
C ASP A 286 -7.03 20.26 -4.02
N LYS A 287 -6.07 20.27 -4.95
CA LYS A 287 -5.64 19.09 -5.71
C LYS A 287 -4.46 18.35 -5.10
N GLN A 288 -3.91 18.84 -3.99
CA GLN A 288 -2.75 18.23 -3.35
C GLN A 288 -3.07 16.84 -2.78
N VAL A 289 -2.09 15.97 -2.81
CA VAL A 289 -2.16 14.62 -2.25
C VAL A 289 -1.80 14.69 -0.76
N PHE A 290 -2.45 13.86 0.05
CA PHE A 290 -2.16 13.77 1.47
C PHE A 290 -0.69 13.36 1.70
N GLU A 291 0.03 14.25 2.39
CA GLU A 291 1.43 14.06 2.73
C GLU A 291 1.59 13.89 4.24
N LYS A 292 2.27 12.84 4.66
CA LYS A 292 2.61 12.61 6.06
C LYS A 292 3.89 11.78 6.14
N ASP A 293 4.74 12.13 7.08
CA ASP A 293 5.97 11.40 7.36
C ASP A 293 5.66 10.08 8.09
N MET A 294 5.10 9.13 7.37
CA MET A 294 4.78 7.80 7.87
C MET A 294 4.65 6.79 6.74
N LEU A 295 4.88 5.51 7.07
CA LEU A 295 4.78 4.42 6.11
C LEU A 295 3.36 4.28 5.55
N PHE A 296 3.25 4.03 4.24
CA PHE A 296 2.00 3.89 3.51
C PHE A 296 1.03 5.08 3.68
N ALA A 297 1.55 6.31 3.64
CA ALA A 297 0.71 7.51 3.64
C ALA A 297 -0.24 7.50 2.44
N THR A 298 0.23 7.03 1.28
CA THR A 298 -0.55 6.81 0.05
C THR A 298 -0.76 5.33 -0.17
N LEU A 299 -2.02 4.88 -0.22
CA LEU A 299 -2.42 3.52 -0.59
C LEU A 299 -3.12 3.48 -1.95
N GLU A 300 -3.67 4.57 -2.38
CA GLU A 300 -4.46 4.73 -3.59
C GLU A 300 -3.65 5.46 -4.65
N THR A 301 -3.82 5.09 -5.91
CA THR A 301 -3.21 5.84 -7.01
C THR A 301 -3.89 7.19 -7.17
N SER A 302 -3.13 8.25 -7.10
CA SER A 302 -3.57 9.60 -7.43
C SER A 302 -3.07 9.99 -8.81
N VAL A 303 -3.97 10.39 -9.70
CA VAL A 303 -3.61 10.85 -11.05
C VAL A 303 -3.84 12.35 -11.13
N ARG A 304 -2.85 13.08 -11.59
CA ARG A 304 -2.87 14.53 -11.74
C ARG A 304 -2.37 14.94 -13.11
N ASN A 305 -2.98 15.95 -13.69
CA ASN A 305 -2.51 16.57 -14.93
C ASN A 305 -1.47 17.62 -14.56
N ILE A 306 -0.30 17.54 -15.17
CA ILE A 306 0.77 18.54 -15.02
C ILE A 306 0.88 19.27 -16.35
N GLU A 307 0.71 20.59 -16.30
CA GLU A 307 0.83 21.47 -17.44
C GLU A 307 2.17 22.23 -17.35
N LEU A 308 2.98 22.08 -18.37
CA LEU A 308 4.29 22.74 -18.48
C LEU A 308 4.13 24.14 -19.06
N ALA A 309 5.14 24.99 -18.86
CA ALA A 309 5.14 26.37 -19.35
C ALA A 309 5.03 26.50 -20.88
N ASP A 310 5.35 25.45 -21.61
CA ASP A 310 5.26 25.36 -23.09
C ASP A 310 3.94 24.70 -23.55
N ASN A 311 2.90 24.72 -22.73
CA ASN A 311 1.57 24.13 -22.97
C ASN A 311 1.57 22.59 -23.18
N LYS A 312 2.71 21.92 -22.95
CA LYS A 312 2.76 20.47 -22.95
C LYS A 312 2.17 19.94 -21.66
N THR A 313 1.43 18.83 -21.75
CA THR A 313 0.77 18.22 -20.61
C THR A 313 1.14 16.75 -20.50
N PHE A 314 1.25 16.27 -19.28
CA PHE A 314 1.37 14.85 -18.98
C PHE A 314 0.60 14.49 -17.71
N LEU A 315 0.24 13.22 -17.59
CA LEU A 315 -0.38 12.70 -16.37
C LEU A 315 0.69 12.21 -15.43
N LEU A 316 0.68 12.70 -14.19
CA LEU A 316 1.53 12.23 -13.11
C LEU A 316 0.73 11.35 -12.19
N THR A 317 1.21 10.12 -11.93
CA THR A 317 0.54 9.16 -11.04
C THR A 317 1.40 8.85 -9.83
N ASP A 318 0.87 9.03 -8.62
CA ASP A 318 1.49 8.55 -7.37
C ASP A 318 1.04 7.13 -7.09
N THR A 319 1.97 6.27 -6.68
CA THR A 319 1.71 4.85 -6.40
C THR A 319 1.96 4.50 -4.95
N VAL A 320 1.48 3.33 -4.53
CA VAL A 320 1.76 2.77 -3.21
C VAL A 320 3.26 2.58 -3.02
N GLY A 321 3.77 2.98 -1.85
CA GLY A 321 5.17 2.74 -1.51
C GLY A 321 5.47 1.28 -1.24
N PHE A 322 6.67 0.84 -1.65
CA PHE A 322 7.16 -0.51 -1.38
C PHE A 322 7.75 -0.62 0.02
N VAL A 323 7.77 -1.83 0.57
CA VAL A 323 8.43 -2.21 1.82
C VAL A 323 9.15 -3.53 1.64
N SER A 324 10.11 -3.81 2.50
CA SER A 324 10.80 -5.10 2.51
C SER A 324 9.86 -6.24 2.91
N LYS A 325 10.17 -7.44 2.48
CA LYS A 325 9.41 -8.67 2.83
C LYS A 325 7.91 -8.58 2.54
N LEU A 326 7.50 -7.87 1.48
CA LEU A 326 6.10 -7.79 1.09
C LEU A 326 5.65 -9.15 0.54
N PRO A 327 4.63 -9.80 1.15
CA PRO A 327 4.19 -11.12 0.70
C PRO A 327 3.65 -11.13 -0.73
N HIS A 328 3.97 -12.15 -1.49
CA HIS A 328 3.55 -12.27 -2.90
C HIS A 328 2.03 -12.20 -3.11
N HIS A 329 1.23 -12.67 -2.15
CA HIS A 329 -0.23 -12.59 -2.25
C HIS A 329 -0.73 -11.16 -2.08
N LEU A 330 -0.03 -10.31 -1.30
CA LEU A 330 -0.32 -8.88 -1.21
C LEU A 330 0.08 -8.14 -2.49
N VAL A 331 1.24 -8.44 -3.06
CA VAL A 331 1.65 -7.90 -4.37
C VAL A 331 0.57 -8.18 -5.43
N LYS A 332 0.00 -9.39 -5.44
CA LYS A 332 -1.11 -9.75 -6.34
C LYS A 332 -2.39 -8.97 -6.05
N ALA A 333 -2.73 -8.75 -4.78
CA ALA A 333 -3.92 -7.99 -4.39
C ALA A 333 -3.82 -6.52 -4.83
N PHE A 334 -2.62 -5.93 -4.75
CA PHE A 334 -2.35 -4.55 -5.17
C PHE A 334 -1.87 -4.41 -6.61
N ARG A 335 -1.92 -5.50 -7.38
CA ARG A 335 -1.48 -5.49 -8.79
C ARG A 335 -2.18 -4.40 -9.60
N SER A 336 -3.47 -4.15 -9.35
CA SER A 336 -4.24 -3.15 -10.10
C SER A 336 -3.77 -1.72 -9.81
N THR A 337 -3.30 -1.41 -8.60
CA THR A 337 -2.70 -0.11 -8.27
C THR A 337 -1.30 0.05 -8.88
N LEU A 338 -0.58 -1.07 -9.02
CA LEU A 338 0.75 -1.10 -9.66
C LEU A 338 0.66 -1.22 -11.20
N GLU A 339 -0.52 -1.55 -11.75
CA GLU A 339 -0.75 -1.55 -13.20
C GLU A 339 -0.64 -0.16 -13.83
N GLU A 340 -0.85 0.92 -13.04
CA GLU A 340 -0.59 2.29 -13.53
C GLU A 340 0.90 2.51 -13.83
N ALA A 341 1.80 1.89 -13.05
CA ALA A 341 3.24 1.92 -13.34
C ALA A 341 3.59 1.11 -14.60
N ARG A 342 2.89 0.01 -14.88
CA ARG A 342 3.11 -0.80 -16.09
C ARG A 342 2.66 -0.08 -17.36
N ASP A 343 1.60 0.72 -17.27
CA ASP A 343 1.02 1.44 -18.39
C ASP A 343 1.62 2.85 -18.56
N ALA A 344 2.68 3.18 -17.79
CA ALA A 344 3.37 4.46 -17.88
C ALA A 344 4.36 4.51 -19.04
N ASP A 345 4.55 5.71 -19.60
CA ASP A 345 5.58 5.99 -20.62
C ASP A 345 6.95 6.29 -19.99
N LEU A 346 6.94 6.70 -18.71
CA LEU A 346 8.15 7.04 -17.94
C LEU A 346 7.93 6.73 -16.46
N LEU A 347 8.96 6.18 -15.81
CA LEU A 347 8.98 5.97 -14.35
C LEU A 347 9.88 7.01 -13.68
N LEU A 348 9.41 7.55 -12.54
CA LEU A 348 10.23 8.29 -11.59
C LEU A 348 10.47 7.39 -10.39
N HIS A 349 11.64 6.77 -10.33
CA HIS A 349 12.03 5.93 -9.19
C HIS A 349 12.62 6.81 -8.09
N VAL A 350 11.80 7.14 -7.09
CA VAL A 350 12.19 8.01 -5.97
C VAL A 350 12.92 7.21 -4.91
N VAL A 351 14.10 7.68 -4.56
CA VAL A 351 15.04 7.06 -3.62
C VAL A 351 15.35 8.02 -2.49
N ASP A 352 15.27 7.57 -1.25
CA ASP A 352 15.73 8.33 -0.07
C ASP A 352 17.24 8.16 0.08
N VAL A 353 18.02 9.09 -0.46
CA VAL A 353 19.50 9.00 -0.44
C VAL A 353 20.09 9.26 0.95
N SER A 354 19.30 9.77 1.89
CA SER A 354 19.74 9.97 3.27
C SER A 354 19.80 8.68 4.08
N ASN A 355 19.10 7.62 3.61
CA ASN A 355 19.12 6.32 4.26
C ASN A 355 20.34 5.51 3.82
N PRO A 356 21.17 4.98 4.73
CA PRO A 356 22.32 4.15 4.38
C PRO A 356 21.95 2.91 3.52
N GLU A 357 20.76 2.36 3.73
CA GLU A 357 20.24 1.18 3.04
C GLU A 357 19.50 1.50 1.73
N TYR A 358 19.67 2.71 1.18
CA TYR A 358 18.94 3.13 -0.03
C TYR A 358 19.12 2.19 -1.23
N LYS A 359 20.28 1.54 -1.37
CA LYS A 359 20.54 0.56 -2.44
C LYS A 359 19.66 -0.68 -2.29
N PHE A 360 19.60 -1.22 -1.08
CA PHE A 360 18.70 -2.33 -0.75
C PHE A 360 17.23 -1.97 -1.03
N MET A 361 16.81 -0.75 -0.67
CA MET A 361 15.45 -0.27 -0.97
C MET A 361 15.18 -0.16 -2.48
N MET A 362 16.19 0.25 -3.26
CA MET A 362 16.10 0.27 -4.73
C MET A 362 15.94 -1.14 -5.29
N ASP A 363 16.72 -2.10 -4.80
CA ASP A 363 16.66 -3.50 -5.24
C ASP A 363 15.29 -4.11 -4.94
N VAL A 364 14.76 -3.93 -3.72
CA VAL A 364 13.40 -4.37 -3.34
C VAL A 364 12.33 -3.77 -4.25
N THR A 365 12.46 -2.47 -4.56
CA THR A 365 11.54 -1.79 -5.47
C THR A 365 11.61 -2.39 -6.88
N ASN A 366 12.81 -2.58 -7.43
CA ASN A 366 13.03 -3.12 -8.76
C ASN A 366 12.52 -4.58 -8.87
N GLU A 367 12.80 -5.42 -7.88
CA GLU A 367 12.28 -6.81 -7.82
C GLU A 367 10.75 -6.84 -7.79
N THR A 368 10.13 -5.94 -7.01
CA THR A 368 8.67 -5.87 -6.92
C THR A 368 8.05 -5.38 -8.23
N LEU A 369 8.62 -4.37 -8.87
CA LEU A 369 8.19 -3.87 -10.18
C LEU A 369 8.28 -4.99 -11.24
N LYS A 370 9.38 -5.74 -11.26
CA LYS A 370 9.54 -6.90 -12.13
C LYS A 370 8.49 -7.99 -11.85
N ALA A 371 8.18 -8.27 -10.57
CA ALA A 371 7.18 -9.27 -10.19
C ALA A 371 5.75 -8.90 -10.64
N VAL A 372 5.45 -7.62 -10.86
CA VAL A 372 4.14 -7.15 -11.39
C VAL A 372 4.15 -6.95 -12.91
N GLY A 373 5.29 -7.23 -13.56
CA GLY A 373 5.45 -7.14 -15.02
C GLY A 373 5.71 -5.72 -15.53
N VAL A 374 6.33 -4.88 -14.71
CA VAL A 374 6.85 -3.57 -15.12
C VAL A 374 8.29 -3.77 -15.58
N GLU A 375 8.48 -3.86 -16.88
CA GLU A 375 9.78 -4.09 -17.53
C GLU A 375 9.93 -3.16 -18.75
N ASN A 376 11.15 -2.77 -19.04
CA ASN A 376 11.52 -1.99 -20.24
C ASN A 376 10.88 -0.60 -20.36
N ILE A 377 10.47 0.00 -19.24
CA ILE A 377 9.98 1.39 -19.21
C ILE A 377 11.16 2.31 -18.89
N PRO A 378 11.38 3.40 -19.64
CA PRO A 378 12.39 4.41 -19.31
C PRO A 378 12.23 4.86 -17.86
N THR A 379 13.32 4.97 -17.11
CA THR A 379 13.27 5.26 -15.68
C THR A 379 14.25 6.35 -15.32
N ILE A 380 13.76 7.42 -14.68
CA ILE A 380 14.58 8.46 -14.04
C ILE A 380 14.70 8.11 -12.56
N TYR A 381 15.94 8.03 -12.06
CA TYR A 381 16.22 7.82 -10.65
C TYR A 381 16.30 9.17 -9.92
N VAL A 382 15.35 9.42 -9.03
CA VAL A 382 15.23 10.67 -8.28
C VAL A 382 15.74 10.44 -6.86
N TYR A 383 16.99 10.83 -6.61
CA TYR A 383 17.63 10.78 -5.30
C TYR A 383 17.15 11.96 -4.45
N ASN A 384 16.08 11.73 -3.71
CA ASN A 384 15.44 12.73 -2.87
C ASN A 384 16.04 12.76 -1.46
N LYS A 385 15.66 13.78 -0.67
CA LYS A 385 16.18 14.09 0.67
C LYS A 385 17.69 14.37 0.67
N SER A 386 18.22 14.88 -0.44
CA SER A 386 19.63 15.23 -0.58
C SER A 386 20.10 16.31 0.42
N ASP A 387 19.15 17.06 1.00
CA ASP A 387 19.40 18.02 2.08
C ASP A 387 19.77 17.38 3.43
N LEU A 388 19.49 16.08 3.60
CA LEU A 388 19.86 15.28 4.78
C LEU A 388 21.10 14.41 4.53
N ALA A 389 21.55 14.32 3.28
CA ALA A 389 22.74 13.55 2.88
C ALA A 389 23.90 14.48 2.55
N ASN A 390 25.12 13.99 2.67
CA ASN A 390 26.33 14.76 2.28
C ASN A 390 26.60 14.61 0.77
N VAL A 391 25.66 15.07 -0.07
CA VAL A 391 25.72 15.02 -1.54
C VAL A 391 25.44 16.38 -2.14
N GLN A 392 25.99 16.66 -3.34
CA GLN A 392 25.70 17.88 -4.07
C GLN A 392 24.27 17.79 -4.66
N TYR A 393 23.48 18.85 -4.51
CA TYR A 393 22.17 19.01 -5.13
C TYR A 393 21.85 20.51 -5.38
N PRO A 394 21.08 20.88 -6.44
CA PRO A 394 20.60 19.99 -7.48
C PRO A 394 21.75 19.49 -8.37
N LEU A 395 21.67 18.24 -8.82
CA LEU A 395 22.64 17.63 -9.73
C LEU A 395 21.89 16.71 -10.69
N VAL A 396 22.22 16.79 -11.98
CA VAL A 396 21.70 15.90 -13.03
C VAL A 396 22.88 15.15 -13.66
N SER A 397 22.78 13.83 -13.73
CA SER A 397 23.77 12.96 -14.37
C SER A 397 23.08 11.84 -15.14
N GLY A 398 22.89 12.04 -16.45
CA GLY A 398 22.08 11.12 -17.27
C GLY A 398 20.64 11.04 -16.76
N ASP A 399 20.20 9.83 -16.44
CA ASP A 399 18.85 9.56 -15.90
C ASP A 399 18.80 9.64 -14.36
N ASN A 400 19.86 10.16 -13.73
CA ASN A 400 19.92 10.32 -12.27
C ASN A 400 19.85 11.80 -11.92
N ILE A 401 19.00 12.11 -10.92
CA ILE A 401 18.85 13.47 -10.41
C ILE A 401 18.80 13.50 -8.89
N TRP A 402 19.56 14.41 -8.27
CA TRP A 402 19.60 14.65 -6.83
C TRP A 402 18.82 15.91 -6.49
N ILE A 403 17.82 15.78 -5.62
CA ILE A 403 16.90 16.87 -5.26
C ILE A 403 16.60 16.89 -3.76
N SER A 404 16.01 17.99 -3.31
CA SER A 404 15.29 18.06 -2.04
C SER A 404 13.86 18.52 -2.31
N ALA A 405 12.93 17.59 -2.38
CA ALA A 405 11.52 17.89 -2.58
C ALA A 405 10.96 18.76 -1.45
N LYS A 406 11.36 18.52 -0.20
CA LYS A 406 10.94 19.32 0.97
C LYS A 406 11.34 20.79 0.87
N ARG A 407 12.52 21.07 0.28
CA ARG A 407 13.03 22.44 0.07
C ARG A 407 12.68 23.01 -1.29
N ALA A 408 11.98 22.27 -2.13
CA ALA A 408 11.65 22.60 -3.51
C ALA A 408 12.90 22.92 -4.37
N ILE A 409 14.05 22.26 -4.09
CA ILE A 409 15.30 22.42 -4.83
C ILE A 409 15.50 21.27 -5.78
N GLY A 410 15.77 21.57 -7.07
CA GLY A 410 15.98 20.57 -8.14
C GLY A 410 14.71 20.17 -8.88
N LEU A 411 13.57 20.83 -8.63
CA LEU A 411 12.31 20.51 -9.29
C LEU A 411 12.27 20.97 -10.74
N THR A 412 12.85 22.15 -11.04
CA THR A 412 12.96 22.65 -12.41
C THR A 412 13.80 21.71 -13.25
N GLU A 413 14.94 21.28 -12.72
CA GLU A 413 15.83 20.31 -13.37
C GLU A 413 15.13 18.95 -13.57
N LEU A 414 14.32 18.49 -12.59
CA LEU A 414 13.53 17.28 -12.73
C LEU A 414 12.50 17.39 -13.86
N ILE A 415 11.79 18.51 -13.95
CA ILE A 415 10.82 18.79 -15.01
C ILE A 415 11.51 18.82 -16.37
N ASP A 416 12.68 19.42 -16.48
CA ASP A 416 13.46 19.47 -17.72
C ASP A 416 13.91 18.08 -18.18
N VAL A 417 14.33 17.20 -17.24
CA VAL A 417 14.69 15.81 -17.56
C VAL A 417 13.45 15.03 -18.01
N ILE A 418 12.33 15.16 -17.31
CA ILE A 418 11.04 14.53 -17.70
C ILE A 418 10.64 14.99 -19.10
N ARG A 419 10.67 16.32 -19.35
CA ARG A 419 10.31 16.90 -20.63
C ARG A 419 11.19 16.35 -21.76
N LYS A 420 12.50 16.28 -21.55
CA LYS A 420 13.46 15.75 -22.53
C LYS A 420 13.19 14.28 -22.85
N GLN A 421 12.80 13.47 -21.87
CA GLN A 421 12.51 12.05 -22.06
C GLN A 421 11.13 11.83 -22.75
N LEU A 422 10.08 12.52 -22.29
CA LEU A 422 8.73 12.32 -22.79
C LEU A 422 8.50 12.90 -24.19
N PHE A 423 9.19 13.97 -24.51
CA PHE A 423 8.98 14.71 -25.75
C PHE A 423 10.21 14.72 -26.66
N ALA A 424 11.04 13.66 -26.52
CA ALA A 424 12.25 13.49 -27.35
C ALA A 424 11.92 13.37 -28.85
N ASP A 425 10.76 12.83 -29.18
CA ASP A 425 10.31 12.61 -30.56
C ASP A 425 9.53 13.82 -31.13
N TYR A 426 9.52 14.95 -30.44
CA TYR A 426 8.87 16.15 -30.90
C TYR A 426 9.85 17.04 -31.67
N ILE A 427 9.38 17.57 -32.82
CA ILE A 427 10.14 18.46 -33.69
C ILE A 427 9.45 19.80 -33.74
N ARG A 428 10.22 20.87 -33.55
CA ARG A 428 9.78 22.23 -33.82
C ARG A 428 10.08 22.58 -35.27
N CYS A 429 9.06 23.03 -35.98
CA CYS A 429 9.17 23.45 -37.39
C CYS A 429 8.17 24.56 -37.71
N GLU A 430 8.42 25.22 -38.84
CA GLU A 430 7.46 26.13 -39.44
C GLU A 430 6.75 25.43 -40.60
N MET A 431 5.40 25.49 -40.63
CA MET A 431 4.59 24.91 -41.68
C MET A 431 3.70 25.97 -42.30
N LEU A 432 3.73 26.08 -43.63
CA LEU A 432 2.81 26.92 -44.39
C LEU A 432 1.69 26.03 -44.99
N ILE A 433 0.49 26.17 -44.46
CA ILE A 433 -0.64 25.33 -44.82
C ILE A 433 -1.60 26.13 -45.70
N PRO A 434 -1.81 25.71 -46.98
CA PRO A 434 -2.73 26.37 -47.87
C PRO A 434 -4.14 26.48 -47.34
N TYR A 435 -4.86 27.53 -47.66
CA TYR A 435 -6.22 27.80 -47.15
C TYR A 435 -7.25 26.71 -47.50
N ASP A 436 -7.05 25.96 -48.61
CA ASP A 436 -7.89 24.82 -48.99
C ASP A 436 -7.72 23.59 -48.08
N LYS A 437 -6.72 23.58 -47.23
CA LYS A 437 -6.38 22.50 -46.28
C LYS A 437 -6.71 22.85 -44.82
N GLY A 438 -7.79 23.57 -44.58
CA GLY A 438 -8.23 23.97 -43.21
C GLY A 438 -8.40 22.81 -42.25
N SER A 439 -8.69 21.59 -42.72
CA SER A 439 -8.74 20.39 -41.89
C SER A 439 -7.39 20.02 -41.29
N VAL A 440 -6.26 20.32 -41.97
CA VAL A 440 -4.93 20.08 -41.46
C VAL A 440 -4.62 21.08 -40.36
N VAL A 441 -4.98 22.35 -40.53
CA VAL A 441 -4.83 23.39 -39.49
C VAL A 441 -5.62 22.99 -38.23
N SER A 442 -6.88 22.53 -38.40
CA SER A 442 -7.70 22.07 -37.26
C SER A 442 -7.05 20.88 -36.55
N TYR A 443 -6.54 19.89 -37.29
CA TYR A 443 -5.88 18.72 -36.74
C TYR A 443 -4.62 19.14 -35.96
N LEU A 444 -3.78 20.01 -36.52
CA LEU A 444 -2.55 20.49 -35.86
C LEU A 444 -2.87 21.35 -34.62
N ASN A 445 -3.96 22.12 -34.63
CA ASN A 445 -4.44 22.84 -33.45
C ASN A 445 -4.83 21.91 -32.30
N GLU A 446 -5.30 20.70 -32.61
CA GLU A 446 -5.69 19.70 -31.60
C GLU A 446 -4.53 18.84 -31.11
N THR A 447 -3.49 18.62 -31.97
CA THR A 447 -2.47 17.61 -31.73
C THR A 447 -1.06 18.15 -31.52
N ALA A 448 -0.79 19.39 -31.92
CA ALA A 448 0.51 20.04 -31.85
C ALA A 448 0.50 21.24 -30.88
N THR A 449 1.67 21.61 -30.39
CA THR A 449 1.85 22.85 -29.63
C THR A 449 2.18 23.99 -30.59
N ILE A 450 1.26 24.95 -30.75
CA ILE A 450 1.42 26.10 -31.63
C ILE A 450 1.98 27.27 -30.82
N PHE A 451 3.17 27.77 -31.24
CA PHE A 451 3.82 28.93 -30.65
C PHE A 451 3.39 30.24 -31.29
N ASN A 452 3.22 30.21 -32.62
CA ASN A 452 2.77 31.37 -33.38
C ASN A 452 1.92 30.94 -34.59
N MET A 453 0.94 31.76 -34.94
CA MET A 453 0.12 31.60 -36.14
C MET A 453 -0.03 32.93 -36.85
N SER A 454 0.37 32.98 -38.11
CA SER A 454 0.16 34.14 -38.99
C SER A 454 -0.51 33.73 -40.27
N TYR A 455 -1.18 34.70 -40.92
CA TYR A 455 -1.85 34.51 -42.19
C TYR A 455 -1.06 35.18 -43.28
N GLU A 456 -0.53 34.37 -44.18
CA GLU A 456 0.27 34.80 -45.34
C GLU A 456 -0.54 34.79 -46.63
N GLU A 457 -0.05 35.32 -47.73
CA GLU A 457 -0.78 35.30 -49.01
C GLU A 457 -1.09 33.89 -49.53
N GLU A 458 -0.21 32.91 -49.24
CA GLU A 458 -0.32 31.52 -49.72
C GLU A 458 -0.97 30.56 -48.75
N GLY A 459 -1.24 30.96 -47.51
CA GLY A 459 -1.82 30.11 -46.50
C GLY A 459 -1.61 30.57 -45.04
N THR A 460 -1.84 29.67 -44.12
CA THR A 460 -1.59 29.88 -42.69
C THR A 460 -0.21 29.37 -42.32
N LEU A 461 0.66 30.26 -41.88
CA LEU A 461 1.98 29.91 -41.36
C LEU A 461 1.86 29.58 -39.87
N LEU A 462 2.33 28.41 -39.49
CA LEU A 462 2.33 27.91 -38.13
C LEU A 462 3.77 27.65 -37.68
N ASP A 463 4.21 28.30 -36.57
CA ASP A 463 5.39 27.88 -35.82
C ASP A 463 4.89 26.91 -34.74
N LEU A 464 5.21 25.64 -34.87
CA LEU A 464 4.64 24.59 -34.05
C LEU A 464 5.64 23.50 -33.70
N GLU A 465 5.36 22.80 -32.63
CA GLU A 465 6.07 21.58 -32.23
C GLU A 465 5.11 20.40 -32.25
N LEU A 466 5.46 19.35 -32.99
CA LEU A 466 4.62 18.17 -33.20
C LEU A 466 5.46 16.89 -33.15
N LYS A 467 4.78 15.74 -33.01
CA LYS A 467 5.45 14.44 -33.05
C LYS A 467 6.10 14.19 -34.41
N GLN A 468 7.25 13.49 -34.40
CA GLN A 468 7.97 13.09 -35.61
C GLN A 468 7.06 12.36 -36.62
N GLU A 469 6.12 11.53 -36.15
CA GLU A 469 5.15 10.82 -36.99
C GLU A 469 4.23 11.78 -37.77
N ASP A 470 3.73 12.80 -37.08
CA ASP A 470 2.87 13.82 -37.68
C ASP A 470 3.70 14.75 -38.59
N PHE A 471 4.95 15.07 -38.21
CA PHE A 471 5.86 15.80 -39.08
C PHE A 471 6.05 15.08 -40.41
N ASN A 472 6.38 13.79 -40.39
CA ASN A 472 6.56 12.98 -41.59
C ASN A 472 5.30 12.94 -42.47
N LYS A 473 4.09 12.98 -41.87
CA LYS A 473 2.80 13.00 -42.60
C LYS A 473 2.55 14.31 -43.27
N TYR A 474 3.00 15.41 -42.67
CA TYR A 474 2.73 16.78 -43.17
C TYR A 474 4.02 17.50 -43.60
N GLU A 475 5.12 16.79 -43.82
CA GLU A 475 6.42 17.31 -44.21
C GLU A 475 6.38 18.21 -45.44
N GLN A 476 5.45 17.92 -46.35
CA GLN A 476 5.19 18.70 -47.59
C GLN A 476 4.79 20.16 -47.34
N TYR A 477 4.36 20.50 -46.11
CA TYR A 477 4.02 21.87 -45.72
C TYR A 477 5.13 22.55 -44.90
N SER A 478 6.23 21.85 -44.63
CA SER A 478 7.35 22.41 -43.87
C SER A 478 8.08 23.46 -44.71
N VAL A 479 8.30 24.60 -44.11
CA VAL A 479 9.05 25.71 -44.75
C VAL A 479 10.53 25.61 -44.43
N LYS A 480 10.90 24.98 -43.33
CA LYS A 480 12.28 24.65 -42.90
C LYS A 480 12.29 23.49 -41.93
#